data_ef9cabee73194ccd9a08195cc94bb6b6
#
_entry.id   ef9cabee73194ccd9a08195cc94bb6b6
#
_cell.length_a   1.000
_cell.length_b   1.000
_cell.length_c   1.000
_cell.angle_alpha   90.00
_cell.angle_beta   90.00
_cell.angle_gamma   90.00
#
_symmetry.space_group_name_H-M   'P 1'
#
loop_
_entity.id
_entity.type
_entity.pdbx_description
1 polymer ?
#
loop_
_entity_poly.entity_id
_entity_poly.type
_entity_poly.pdbx_seq_one_letter_code
_entity_poly.pdbx_strand_id
1 'polypeptide(L)'
;MHSLLDSLNNWFFKKHLEDDEEVRLYVHTHWRLGVSRLFWPTAAFVASWVFLVIAPFLIIFYCVALASALSLVWWARNFFDYFLDAWLVTDQAIIDVKWHGWFHRTATKILFSDIQGVTYETKGISGTIFRYGTITVEKVSTGGMISLDNVSRPRLVAAAILQNMEQYLHGKNLKDAKRIQELLSGVLSRELSLGELKAKKISVRS
;
A
#
# COMPACT_ATOMS: atom_id res chain seq x y z
N MET A 1 -17.20 5.38 -13.22
CA MET A 1 -15.79 5.82 -13.24
C MET A 1 -14.91 5.04 -12.25
N HIS A 2 -15.47 4.50 -11.14
CA HIS A 2 -14.76 3.59 -10.23
C HIS A 2 -14.27 2.28 -10.89
N SER A 3 -15.08 1.63 -11.72
CA SER A 3 -14.75 0.30 -12.27
C SER A 3 -13.54 0.27 -13.21
N LEU A 4 -13.27 1.35 -13.96
CA LEU A 4 -12.10 1.42 -14.85
C LEU A 4 -10.81 1.66 -14.04
N LEU A 5 -10.87 2.48 -12.99
CA LEU A 5 -9.73 2.71 -12.10
C LEU A 5 -9.39 1.44 -11.31
N ASP A 6 -10.40 0.70 -10.87
CA ASP A 6 -10.22 -0.58 -10.17
C ASP A 6 -9.62 -1.65 -11.10
N SER A 7 -10.02 -1.67 -12.37
CA SER A 7 -9.47 -2.58 -13.37
C SER A 7 -8.01 -2.27 -13.73
N LEU A 8 -7.67 -0.99 -13.88
CA LEU A 8 -6.29 -0.54 -14.11
C LEU A 8 -5.41 -0.80 -12.89
N ASN A 9 -5.90 -0.50 -11.69
CA ASN A 9 -5.22 -0.79 -10.44
C ASN A 9 -4.93 -2.29 -10.31
N ASN A 10 -5.91 -3.15 -10.53
CA ASN A 10 -5.72 -4.59 -10.50
C ASN A 10 -4.66 -5.07 -11.50
N TRP A 11 -4.61 -4.51 -12.72
CA TRP A 11 -3.64 -4.92 -13.73
C TRP A 11 -2.20 -4.52 -13.35
N PHE A 12 -2.00 -3.29 -12.83
CA PHE A 12 -0.68 -2.79 -12.44
C PHE A 12 -0.15 -3.42 -11.15
N PHE A 13 -1.02 -3.71 -10.20
CA PHE A 13 -0.64 -4.17 -8.86
C PHE A 13 -0.71 -5.68 -8.66
N LYS A 14 -1.42 -6.42 -9.55
CA LYS A 14 -1.55 -7.89 -9.48
C LYS A 14 -0.20 -8.62 -9.44
N LYS A 15 0.84 -8.05 -10.02
CA LYS A 15 2.19 -8.64 -10.01
C LYS A 15 2.88 -8.60 -8.63
N HIS A 16 2.34 -7.85 -7.68
CA HIS A 16 2.90 -7.67 -6.33
C HIS A 16 2.09 -8.38 -5.24
N LEU A 17 0.97 -8.99 -5.62
CA LEU A 17 0.14 -9.79 -4.73
C LEU A 17 0.57 -11.26 -4.81
N GLU A 18 0.53 -11.96 -3.68
CA GLU A 18 0.53 -13.41 -3.62
C GLU A 18 -0.83 -13.96 -4.08
N ASP A 19 -0.84 -15.18 -4.62
CA ASP A 19 -2.04 -15.78 -5.26
C ASP A 19 -3.27 -15.87 -4.32
N ASP A 20 -3.07 -15.82 -3.00
CA ASP A 20 -4.11 -15.89 -1.97
C ASP A 20 -4.39 -14.54 -1.27
N GLU A 21 -3.83 -13.42 -1.73
CA GLU A 21 -4.03 -12.10 -1.11
C GLU A 21 -5.14 -11.29 -1.79
N GLU A 22 -6.14 -10.89 -1.00
CA GLU A 22 -7.20 -9.97 -1.44
C GLU A 22 -6.87 -8.52 -1.04
N VAL A 23 -6.92 -7.61 -2.00
CA VAL A 23 -6.79 -6.18 -1.71
C VAL A 23 -8.10 -5.68 -1.11
N ARG A 24 -8.00 -5.16 0.11
CA ARG A 24 -9.14 -4.59 0.86
C ARG A 24 -9.31 -3.09 0.63
N LEU A 25 -8.18 -2.37 0.50
CA LEU A 25 -8.21 -0.92 0.38
C LEU A 25 -7.03 -0.41 -0.45
N TYR A 26 -7.32 0.49 -1.40
CA TYR A 26 -6.33 1.28 -2.12
C TYR A 26 -6.24 2.66 -1.48
N VAL A 27 -5.07 3.02 -0.97
CA VAL A 27 -4.82 4.33 -0.37
C VAL A 27 -3.94 5.14 -1.32
N HIS A 28 -4.54 6.12 -1.98
CA HIS A 28 -3.84 7.03 -2.87
C HIS A 28 -3.54 8.36 -2.17
N THR A 29 -2.50 9.02 -2.63
CA THR A 29 -2.20 10.40 -2.22
C THR A 29 -3.29 11.36 -2.67
N HIS A 30 -3.52 12.43 -1.91
CA HIS A 30 -4.56 13.41 -2.17
C HIS A 30 -4.32 14.14 -3.51
N TRP A 31 -5.35 14.35 -4.33
CA TRP A 31 -5.32 14.98 -5.65
C TRP A 31 -4.61 16.33 -5.69
N ARG A 32 -4.61 17.09 -4.59
CA ARG A 32 -3.93 18.38 -4.47
C ARG A 32 -2.42 18.27 -4.72
N LEU A 33 -1.78 17.19 -4.28
CA LEU A 33 -0.36 16.96 -4.56
C LEU A 33 -0.13 16.73 -6.05
N GLY A 34 -1.02 16.00 -6.71
CA GLY A 34 -1.02 15.84 -8.16
C GLY A 34 -1.13 17.16 -8.89
N VAL A 35 -2.09 18.02 -8.50
CA VAL A 35 -2.24 19.35 -9.09
C VAL A 35 -1.00 20.21 -8.88
N SER A 36 -0.42 20.24 -7.68
CA SER A 36 0.79 21.02 -7.40
C SER A 36 1.99 20.55 -8.25
N ARG A 37 2.17 19.24 -8.42
CA ARG A 37 3.25 18.69 -9.25
C ARG A 37 3.03 18.91 -10.76
N LEU A 38 1.77 18.89 -11.21
CA LEU A 38 1.41 19.07 -12.63
C LEU A 38 1.30 20.54 -13.03
N PHE A 39 1.17 21.46 -12.08
CA PHE A 39 1.01 22.89 -12.35
C PHE A 39 2.20 23.47 -13.16
N TRP A 40 3.43 23.22 -12.71
CA TRP A 40 4.62 23.79 -13.35
C TRP A 40 4.84 23.33 -14.80
N PRO A 41 4.78 22.01 -15.11
CA PRO A 41 4.89 21.57 -16.51
C PRO A 41 3.73 22.07 -17.38
N THR A 42 2.50 22.18 -16.83
CA THR A 42 1.37 22.75 -17.54
C THR A 42 1.57 24.25 -17.82
N ALA A 43 2.04 25.00 -16.82
CA ALA A 43 2.36 26.42 -16.99
C ALA A 43 3.46 26.65 -18.04
N ALA A 44 4.52 25.83 -18.02
CA ALA A 44 5.60 25.89 -19.02
C ALA A 44 5.08 25.58 -20.44
N PHE A 45 4.20 24.59 -20.58
CA PHE A 45 3.55 24.26 -21.84
C PHE A 45 2.72 25.43 -22.38
N VAL A 46 1.84 26.01 -21.56
CA VAL A 46 1.01 27.15 -21.94
C VAL A 46 1.85 28.38 -22.28
N ALA A 47 2.86 28.69 -21.46
CA ALA A 47 3.75 29.82 -21.69
C ALA A 47 4.51 29.72 -23.02
N SER A 48 4.93 28.52 -23.43
CA SER A 48 5.60 28.30 -24.71
C SER A 48 4.69 28.65 -25.89
N TRP A 49 3.40 28.31 -25.81
CA TRP A 49 2.42 28.65 -26.87
C TRP A 49 2.06 30.13 -26.88
N VAL A 50 1.93 30.78 -25.71
CA VAL A 50 1.72 32.23 -25.62
C VAL A 50 2.87 32.98 -26.25
N PHE A 51 4.10 32.51 -26.02
CA PHE A 51 5.29 33.12 -26.66
C PHE A 51 5.28 33.03 -28.17
N LEU A 52 4.81 31.93 -28.76
CA LEU A 52 4.67 31.77 -30.19
C LEU A 52 3.66 32.77 -30.80
N VAL A 53 2.58 33.09 -30.08
CA VAL A 53 1.56 34.06 -30.54
C VAL A 53 2.14 35.48 -30.58
N ILE A 54 3.01 35.83 -29.62
CA ILE A 54 3.63 37.16 -29.53
C ILE A 54 4.72 37.36 -30.59
N ALA A 55 5.47 36.30 -30.92
CA ALA A 55 6.61 36.37 -31.84
C ALA A 55 6.55 35.21 -32.87
N PRO A 56 5.80 35.35 -33.97
CA PRO A 56 5.55 34.26 -34.91
C PRO A 56 6.68 34.10 -35.94
N PHE A 57 7.91 33.85 -35.47
CA PHE A 57 9.07 33.57 -36.34
C PHE A 57 9.28 32.06 -36.48
N LEU A 58 9.76 31.61 -37.65
CA LEU A 58 9.99 30.20 -37.95
C LEU A 58 10.93 29.52 -36.93
N ILE A 59 11.99 30.21 -36.50
CA ILE A 59 12.94 29.70 -35.49
C ILE A 59 12.25 29.51 -34.16
N ILE A 60 11.38 30.46 -33.78
CA ILE A 60 10.62 30.39 -32.51
C ILE A 60 9.65 29.21 -32.55
N PHE A 61 9.04 28.93 -33.72
CA PHE A 61 8.17 27.76 -33.89
C PHE A 61 8.91 26.45 -33.54
N TYR A 62 10.13 26.23 -34.06
CA TYR A 62 10.89 25.02 -33.71
C TYR A 62 11.31 24.98 -32.24
N CYS A 63 11.66 26.12 -31.64
CA CYS A 63 11.98 26.22 -30.24
C CYS A 63 10.75 25.87 -29.34
N VAL A 64 9.56 26.39 -29.72
CA VAL A 64 8.32 26.10 -29.00
C VAL A 64 7.90 24.63 -29.18
N ALA A 65 8.07 24.06 -30.36
CA ALA A 65 7.80 22.65 -30.62
C ALA A 65 8.68 21.74 -29.72
N LEU A 66 9.97 22.05 -29.63
CA LEU A 66 10.91 21.34 -28.76
C LEU A 66 10.54 21.53 -27.28
N ALA A 67 10.28 22.76 -26.84
CA ALA A 67 9.89 23.07 -25.46
C ALA A 67 8.57 22.39 -25.07
N SER A 68 7.59 22.34 -26.00
CA SER A 68 6.34 21.61 -25.79
C SER A 68 6.55 20.11 -25.63
N ALA A 69 7.40 19.50 -26.44
CA ALA A 69 7.74 18.09 -26.34
C ALA A 69 8.40 17.76 -24.99
N LEU A 70 9.38 18.56 -24.58
CA LEU A 70 10.06 18.41 -23.27
C LEU A 70 9.09 18.61 -22.10
N SER A 71 8.21 19.61 -22.18
CA SER A 71 7.18 19.88 -21.17
C SER A 71 6.18 18.73 -21.06
N LEU A 72 5.82 18.10 -22.16
CA LEU A 72 4.90 16.97 -22.19
C LEU A 72 5.52 15.71 -21.59
N VAL A 73 6.82 15.47 -21.85
CA VAL A 73 7.58 14.39 -21.20
C VAL A 73 7.68 14.63 -19.69
N TRP A 74 7.96 15.88 -19.29
CA TRP A 74 8.02 16.25 -17.86
C TRP A 74 6.64 16.11 -17.21
N TRP A 75 5.56 16.51 -17.88
CA TRP A 75 4.20 16.35 -17.40
C TRP A 75 3.84 14.87 -17.22
N ALA A 76 4.12 14.03 -18.24
CA ALA A 76 3.84 12.60 -18.18
C ALA A 76 4.59 11.93 -17.01
N ARG A 77 5.87 12.27 -16.82
CA ARG A 77 6.66 11.77 -15.69
C ARG A 77 6.00 12.08 -14.35
N ASN A 78 5.69 13.38 -14.10
CA ASN A 78 5.07 13.78 -12.83
C ASN A 78 3.70 13.15 -12.63
N PHE A 79 2.95 12.92 -13.72
CA PHE A 79 1.67 12.23 -13.66
C PHE A 79 1.84 10.77 -13.24
N PHE A 80 2.78 10.04 -13.83
CA PHE A 80 3.04 8.65 -13.46
C PHE A 80 3.58 8.54 -12.02
N ASP A 81 4.51 9.39 -11.62
CA ASP A 81 5.02 9.41 -10.24
C ASP A 81 3.88 9.64 -9.23
N TYR A 82 2.92 10.53 -9.54
CA TYR A 82 1.76 10.77 -8.68
C TYR A 82 0.77 9.60 -8.67
N PHE A 83 0.47 9.04 -9.85
CA PHE A 83 -0.60 8.03 -10.00
C PHE A 83 -0.18 6.66 -9.44
N LEU A 84 1.11 6.33 -9.54
CA LEU A 84 1.64 5.03 -9.14
C LEU A 84 2.09 4.96 -7.67
N ASP A 85 2.22 6.10 -6.98
CA ASP A 85 2.49 6.12 -5.54
C ASP A 85 1.21 5.79 -4.77
N ALA A 86 1.11 4.56 -4.29
CA ALA A 86 -0.06 4.09 -3.53
C ALA A 86 0.33 3.06 -2.46
N TRP A 87 -0.45 3.01 -1.37
CA TRP A 87 -0.45 1.90 -0.44
C TRP A 87 -1.60 0.94 -0.77
N LEU A 88 -1.25 -0.33 -0.79
CA LEU A 88 -2.20 -1.43 -0.92
C LEU A 88 -2.37 -2.06 0.45
N VAL A 89 -3.56 -1.99 1.00
CA VAL A 89 -3.91 -2.70 2.22
C VAL A 89 -4.60 -4.00 1.81
N THR A 90 -3.92 -5.11 2.08
CA THR A 90 -4.46 -6.45 1.82
C THR A 90 -5.12 -7.02 3.08
N ASP A 91 -5.51 -8.26 3.06
CA ASP A 91 -6.03 -9.00 4.21
C ASP A 91 -4.91 -9.44 5.20
N GLN A 92 -3.62 -9.38 4.79
CA GLN A 92 -2.49 -9.89 5.58
C GLN A 92 -1.38 -8.84 5.81
N ALA A 93 -1.31 -7.81 4.96
CA ALA A 93 -0.18 -6.90 4.91
C ALA A 93 -0.55 -5.50 4.38
N ILE A 94 0.36 -4.56 4.57
CA ILE A 94 0.40 -3.29 3.85
C ILE A 94 1.55 -3.36 2.85
N ILE A 95 1.28 -3.08 1.58
CA ILE A 95 2.28 -3.00 0.53
C ILE A 95 2.45 -1.53 0.14
N ASP A 96 3.63 -0.98 0.44
CA ASP A 96 4.04 0.37 0.07
C ASP A 96 4.74 0.31 -1.29
N VAL A 97 4.10 0.84 -2.33
CA VAL A 97 4.65 0.91 -3.68
C VAL A 97 5.04 2.35 -3.96
N LYS A 98 6.34 2.58 -4.14
CA LYS A 98 6.91 3.89 -4.47
C LYS A 98 7.63 3.84 -5.81
N TRP A 99 7.30 4.78 -6.67
CA TRP A 99 7.97 4.99 -7.94
C TRP A 99 8.91 6.19 -7.86
N HIS A 100 10.19 5.96 -8.14
CA HIS A 100 11.21 7.00 -8.19
C HIS A 100 11.74 7.12 -9.61
N GLY A 101 10.96 7.76 -10.49
CA GLY A 101 11.34 7.93 -11.90
C GLY A 101 11.05 6.70 -12.77
N TRP A 102 11.62 6.67 -13.99
CA TRP A 102 11.25 5.71 -15.03
C TRP A 102 11.62 4.25 -14.76
N PHE A 103 12.67 4.00 -13.99
CA PHE A 103 13.26 2.66 -13.81
C PHE A 103 13.50 2.23 -12.36
N HIS A 104 13.22 3.12 -11.40
CA HIS A 104 13.42 2.78 -9.98
C HIS A 104 12.08 2.64 -9.29
N ARG A 105 11.78 1.41 -8.89
CA ARG A 105 10.56 1.05 -8.19
C ARG A 105 10.92 0.30 -6.92
N THR A 106 10.37 0.74 -5.81
CA THR A 106 10.51 0.07 -4.51
C THR A 106 9.14 -0.39 -4.06
N ALA A 107 9.02 -1.67 -3.74
CA ALA A 107 7.84 -2.23 -3.10
C ALA A 107 8.26 -2.81 -1.75
N THR A 108 7.63 -2.35 -0.68
CA THR A 108 7.89 -2.83 0.68
C THR A 108 6.62 -3.44 1.23
N LYS A 109 6.66 -4.74 1.58
CA LYS A 109 5.55 -5.47 2.22
C LYS A 109 5.76 -5.48 3.73
N ILE A 110 4.75 -5.08 4.48
CA ILE A 110 4.71 -5.07 5.94
C ILE A 110 3.56 -5.95 6.38
N LEU A 111 3.86 -7.07 7.01
CA LEU A 111 2.84 -7.97 7.56
C LEU A 111 2.14 -7.33 8.75
N PHE A 112 0.85 -7.56 8.93
CA PHE A 112 0.11 -7.08 10.09
C PHE A 112 0.66 -7.59 11.42
N SER A 113 1.29 -8.77 11.42
CA SER A 113 2.00 -9.29 12.61
C SER A 113 3.26 -8.52 12.99
N ASP A 114 3.80 -7.68 12.10
CA ASP A 114 4.99 -6.86 12.32
C ASP A 114 4.65 -5.37 12.55
N ILE A 115 3.38 -5.02 12.64
CA ILE A 115 2.94 -3.66 12.93
C ILE A 115 2.79 -3.49 14.44
N GLN A 116 3.51 -2.51 14.98
CA GLN A 116 3.41 -2.10 16.39
C GLN A 116 2.28 -1.08 16.58
N GLY A 117 2.15 -0.13 15.67
CA GLY A 117 1.13 0.90 15.75
C GLY A 117 0.92 1.63 14.44
N VAL A 118 -0.25 2.26 14.32
CA VAL A 118 -0.61 3.13 13.19
C VAL A 118 -0.96 4.49 13.76
N THR A 119 -0.20 5.51 13.36
CA THR A 119 -0.44 6.90 13.75
C THR A 119 -0.91 7.70 12.54
N TYR A 120 -1.78 8.68 12.74
CA TYR A 120 -2.11 9.64 11.70
C TYR A 120 -1.89 11.06 12.21
N GLU A 121 -1.43 11.94 11.34
CA GLU A 121 -1.18 13.33 11.64
C GLU A 121 -1.79 14.23 10.55
N THR A 122 -2.49 15.29 10.97
CA THR A 122 -2.99 16.29 10.05
C THR A 122 -2.29 17.61 10.36
N LYS A 123 -1.46 18.11 9.42
CA LYS A 123 -0.65 19.31 9.61
C LYS A 123 -1.26 20.53 8.90
N GLY A 124 -1.34 21.62 9.65
CA GLY A 124 -1.68 22.95 9.14
C GLY A 124 -3.15 23.16 8.76
N ILE A 125 -3.48 24.41 8.48
CA ILE A 125 -4.85 24.87 8.13
C ILE A 125 -5.33 24.17 6.86
N SER A 126 -4.46 24.04 5.87
CA SER A 126 -4.79 23.38 4.60
C SER A 126 -5.11 21.88 4.77
N GLY A 127 -4.35 21.18 5.63
CA GLY A 127 -4.62 19.78 5.96
C GLY A 127 -5.98 19.58 6.60
N THR A 128 -6.35 20.47 7.50
CA THR A 128 -7.63 20.45 8.19
C THR A 128 -8.80 20.75 7.27
N ILE A 129 -8.71 21.79 6.42
CA ILE A 129 -9.78 22.18 5.48
C ILE A 129 -10.00 21.11 4.41
N PHE A 130 -8.92 20.63 3.79
CA PHE A 130 -8.98 19.65 2.71
C PHE A 130 -8.96 18.19 3.19
N ARG A 131 -8.88 17.98 4.52
CA ARG A 131 -8.91 16.66 5.17
C ARG A 131 -7.86 15.68 4.65
N TYR A 132 -6.62 16.17 4.47
CA TYR A 132 -5.47 15.32 4.15
C TYR A 132 -4.44 15.37 5.26
N GLY A 133 -3.62 14.31 5.35
CA GLY A 133 -2.56 14.21 6.35
C GLY A 133 -1.61 13.06 6.06
N THR A 134 -0.74 12.78 7.00
CA THR A 134 0.25 11.70 6.93
C THR A 134 -0.22 10.54 7.80
N ILE A 135 -0.06 9.32 7.30
CA ILE A 135 -0.20 8.09 8.08
C ILE A 135 1.17 7.49 8.26
N THR A 136 1.50 7.11 9.47
CA THR A 136 2.77 6.46 9.81
C THR A 136 2.48 5.10 10.44
N VAL A 137 3.16 4.07 9.93
CA VAL A 137 3.11 2.69 10.43
C VAL A 137 4.47 2.36 11.02
N GLU A 138 4.48 1.92 12.27
CA GLU A 138 5.67 1.54 13.00
C GLU A 138 5.82 0.02 13.00
N LYS A 139 7.04 -0.47 12.72
CA LYS A 139 7.37 -1.90 12.69
C LYS A 139 7.95 -2.36 14.01
N VAL A 140 7.53 -3.54 14.47
CA VAL A 140 8.09 -4.21 15.64
C VAL A 140 9.51 -4.70 15.39
N SER A 141 9.75 -5.32 14.23
CA SER A 141 11.01 -6.02 13.92
C SER A 141 12.22 -5.13 13.84
N THR A 142 12.06 -3.90 13.33
CA THR A 142 13.18 -2.99 13.06
C THR A 142 13.09 -1.66 13.80
N GLY A 143 11.96 -1.38 14.50
CA GLY A 143 11.65 -0.04 15.01
C GLY A 143 11.55 1.03 13.90
N GLY A 144 11.56 0.61 12.64
CA GLY A 144 11.47 1.49 11.50
C GLY A 144 10.05 2.00 11.28
N MET A 145 9.95 3.24 10.82
CA MET A 145 8.67 3.88 10.49
C MET A 145 8.52 3.98 8.98
N ILE A 146 7.34 3.65 8.46
CA ILE A 146 6.98 3.91 7.06
C ILE A 146 5.82 4.87 7.06
N SER A 147 5.96 5.98 6.32
CA SER A 147 4.95 7.02 6.23
C SER A 147 4.45 7.19 4.80
N LEU A 148 3.15 7.44 4.67
CA LEU A 148 2.51 7.90 3.46
C LEU A 148 1.96 9.30 3.71
N ASP A 149 2.49 10.26 2.95
CA ASP A 149 2.11 11.66 3.06
C ASP A 149 0.89 11.98 2.20
N ASN A 150 0.17 13.02 2.62
CA ASN A 150 -0.97 13.58 1.88
C ASN A 150 -2.09 12.57 1.55
N VAL A 151 -2.36 11.68 2.47
CA VAL A 151 -3.48 10.74 2.38
C VAL A 151 -4.80 11.47 2.56
N SER A 152 -5.78 11.16 1.73
CA SER A 152 -7.15 11.66 1.92
C SER A 152 -7.80 10.98 3.12
N ARG A 153 -8.39 11.78 4.02
CA ARG A 153 -9.08 11.31 5.25
C ARG A 153 -8.23 10.35 6.09
N PRO A 154 -7.05 10.75 6.57
CA PRO A 154 -6.09 9.87 7.22
C PRO A 154 -6.67 9.12 8.42
N ARG A 155 -7.58 9.75 9.18
CA ARG A 155 -8.27 9.11 10.30
C ARG A 155 -9.07 7.88 9.89
N LEU A 156 -9.80 7.94 8.78
CA LEU A 156 -10.61 6.81 8.30
C LEU A 156 -9.74 5.69 7.78
N VAL A 157 -8.66 6.05 7.07
CA VAL A 157 -7.71 5.06 6.54
C VAL A 157 -6.97 4.37 7.68
N ALA A 158 -6.49 5.11 8.69
CA ALA A 158 -5.85 4.53 9.86
C ALA A 158 -6.79 3.57 10.62
N ALA A 159 -8.07 3.97 10.80
CA ALA A 159 -9.08 3.10 11.42
C ALA A 159 -9.32 1.82 10.60
N ALA A 160 -9.39 1.92 9.26
CA ALA A 160 -9.55 0.76 8.39
C ALA A 160 -8.34 -0.17 8.45
N ILE A 161 -7.11 0.36 8.50
CA ILE A 161 -5.89 -0.44 8.66
C ILE A 161 -5.92 -1.19 10.01
N LEU A 162 -6.23 -0.49 11.11
CA LEU A 162 -6.31 -1.11 12.43
C LEU A 162 -7.38 -2.19 12.50
N GLN A 163 -8.55 -1.97 11.90
CA GLN A 163 -9.63 -2.96 11.83
C GLN A 163 -9.20 -4.22 11.05
N ASN A 164 -8.56 -4.06 9.89
CA ASN A 164 -8.06 -5.20 9.12
C ASN A 164 -6.96 -5.96 9.87
N MET A 165 -6.06 -5.24 10.54
CA MET A 165 -5.02 -5.83 11.38
C MET A 165 -5.63 -6.64 12.53
N GLU A 166 -6.62 -6.11 13.24
CA GLU A 166 -7.31 -6.80 14.33
C GLU A 166 -8.01 -8.08 13.85
N GLN A 167 -8.71 -8.03 12.72
CA GLN A 167 -9.34 -9.18 12.08
C GLN A 167 -8.33 -10.27 11.71
N TYR A 168 -7.20 -9.88 11.14
CA TYR A 168 -6.12 -10.80 10.79
C TYR A 168 -5.52 -11.48 12.02
N LEU A 169 -5.17 -10.70 13.06
CA LEU A 169 -4.59 -11.23 14.31
C LEU A 169 -5.56 -12.14 15.04
N HIS A 170 -6.84 -11.77 15.10
CA HIS A 170 -7.87 -12.62 15.70
C HIS A 170 -8.03 -13.94 14.95
N GLY A 171 -8.12 -13.91 13.64
CA GLY A 171 -8.18 -15.11 12.79
C GLY A 171 -6.95 -16.00 12.93
N LYS A 172 -5.76 -15.43 13.03
CA LYS A 172 -4.51 -16.15 13.26
C LYS A 172 -4.50 -16.84 14.62
N ASN A 173 -4.83 -16.12 15.69
CA ASN A 173 -4.87 -16.65 17.06
C ASN A 173 -5.84 -17.83 17.18
N LEU A 174 -7.01 -17.76 16.52
CA LEU A 174 -7.97 -18.87 16.49
C LEU A 174 -7.43 -20.10 15.76
N LYS A 175 -6.73 -19.92 14.64
CA LYS A 175 -6.08 -21.02 13.91
C LYS A 175 -4.98 -21.68 14.74
N ASP A 176 -4.15 -20.87 15.39
CA ASP A 176 -3.08 -21.36 16.25
C ASP A 176 -3.63 -22.12 17.47
N ALA A 177 -4.70 -21.61 18.12
CA ALA A 177 -5.36 -22.29 19.22
C ALA A 177 -5.94 -23.65 18.79
N LYS A 178 -6.60 -23.74 17.65
CA LYS A 178 -7.11 -25.01 17.10
C LYS A 178 -5.97 -26.00 16.83
N ARG A 179 -4.88 -25.53 16.23
CA ARG A 179 -3.71 -26.37 15.94
C ARG A 179 -3.07 -26.92 17.21
N ILE A 180 -2.95 -26.10 18.26
CA ILE A 180 -2.45 -26.54 19.58
C ILE A 180 -3.38 -27.59 20.17
N GLN A 181 -4.70 -27.37 20.10
CA GLN A 181 -5.69 -28.32 20.59
C GLN A 181 -5.62 -29.67 19.85
N GLU A 182 -5.45 -29.65 18.54
CA GLU A 182 -5.29 -30.87 17.73
C GLU A 182 -3.99 -31.62 18.11
N LEU A 183 -2.90 -30.91 18.29
CA LEU A 183 -1.62 -31.51 18.73
C LEU A 183 -1.75 -32.14 20.12
N LEU A 184 -2.37 -31.44 21.09
CA LEU A 184 -2.59 -31.94 22.42
C LEU A 184 -3.49 -33.17 22.42
N SER A 185 -4.59 -33.16 21.66
CA SER A 185 -5.49 -34.33 21.55
C SER A 185 -4.78 -35.53 20.91
N GLY A 186 -3.92 -35.30 19.91
CA GLY A 186 -3.10 -36.32 19.30
C GLY A 186 -2.09 -36.95 20.26
N VAL A 187 -1.45 -36.14 21.10
CA VAL A 187 -0.51 -36.62 22.15
C VAL A 187 -1.25 -37.42 23.21
N LEU A 188 -2.37 -36.91 23.72
CA LEU A 188 -3.19 -37.59 24.72
C LEU A 188 -3.71 -38.95 24.22
N SER A 189 -4.22 -39.02 22.99
CA SER A 189 -4.70 -40.28 22.39
C SER A 189 -3.57 -41.29 22.24
N ARG A 190 -2.37 -40.85 21.91
CA ARG A 190 -1.19 -41.72 21.80
C ARG A 190 -0.74 -42.26 23.20
N GLU A 191 -0.72 -41.41 24.19
CA GLU A 191 -0.39 -41.83 25.57
C GLU A 191 -1.41 -42.82 26.14
N LEU A 192 -2.71 -42.59 25.91
CA LEU A 192 -3.76 -43.52 26.31
C LEU A 192 -3.61 -44.88 25.61
N SER A 193 -3.34 -44.90 24.31
CA SER A 193 -3.13 -46.14 23.58
C SER A 193 -1.89 -46.92 24.03
N LEU A 194 -0.81 -46.22 24.37
CA LEU A 194 0.40 -46.83 24.97
C LEU A 194 0.15 -47.37 26.38
N GLY A 195 -0.65 -46.66 27.18
CA GLY A 195 -1.09 -47.11 28.52
C GLY A 195 -1.90 -48.39 28.44
N GLU A 196 -2.89 -48.46 27.55
CA GLU A 196 -3.71 -49.67 27.32
C GLU A 196 -2.86 -50.87 26.86
N LEU A 197 -1.91 -50.65 25.92
CA LEU A 197 -0.99 -51.70 25.47
C LEU A 197 -0.08 -52.21 26.61
N LYS A 198 0.40 -51.33 27.48
CA LYS A 198 1.19 -51.74 28.65
C LYS A 198 0.33 -52.52 29.66
N ALA A 199 -0.89 -52.08 29.94
CA ALA A 199 -1.82 -52.78 30.82
C ALA A 199 -2.18 -54.17 30.30
N LYS A 200 -2.45 -54.32 29.02
CA LYS A 200 -2.73 -55.61 28.37
C LYS A 200 -1.53 -56.56 28.39
N LYS A 201 -0.31 -56.03 28.26
CA LYS A 201 0.92 -56.83 28.33
C LYS A 201 1.20 -57.36 29.74
N ILE A 202 0.79 -56.67 30.80
CA ILE A 202 0.91 -57.11 32.16
C ILE A 202 -0.13 -58.20 32.48
N SER A 203 -1.37 -58.05 32.02
CA SER A 203 -2.47 -59.01 32.22
C SER A 203 -2.25 -60.37 31.51
N VAL A 204 -1.46 -60.43 30.45
CA VAL A 204 -1.17 -61.69 29.75
C VAL A 204 0.03 -62.45 30.36
N ARG A 205 0.74 -61.82 31.31
CA ARG A 205 1.92 -62.44 31.98
C ARG A 205 1.61 -62.97 33.39
N SER A 206 0.42 -62.76 33.91
CA SER A 206 -0.09 -63.36 35.16
C SER A 206 -1.01 -64.55 34.82
#